data_691456039d471fbc060526ba7faeedf0
#
_entry.id   691456039d471fbc060526ba7faeedf0
#
_cell.length_a   1.000
_cell.length_b   1.000
_cell.length_c   1.000
_cell.angle_alpha   90.00
_cell.angle_beta   90.00
_cell.angle_gamma   90.00
#
_symmetry.space_group_name_H-M   'P 1'
#
loop_
_entity.id
_entity.type
_entity.pdbx_description
1 polymer ?
#
loop_
_entity_poly.entity_id
_entity_poly.type
_entity_poly.pdbx_seq_one_letter_code
_entity_poly.pdbx_strand_id
1 'polypeptide(L)'
;ATAREILLRRPRLRLAVIEKEARVATHQTGHNSGVIHSGLYYRPGSLKARACVAGAAKLIRYCDERGVPYQLIGKLVVATSPDEVPRLLELYERGQKNGVQGLELLTAEQIREREPNVTGVRAIWSPRTGIVDFARVAEAFAEDVRLVGGEILFERTVLAFQRRNGRIGIETTGGFYEARFVVVCAGLHSDRLARLSGGRPDPAIVPFRGDYYI
;
A
#
# COMPACT_ATOMS: atom_id res chain seq x y z
N ALA A 1 -3.27 -1.88 -9.04
CA ALA A 1 -4.09 -2.81 -8.23
C ALA A 1 -5.58 -2.71 -8.56
N THR A 2 -6.25 -1.56 -8.32
CA THR A 2 -7.71 -1.41 -8.51
C THR A 2 -8.15 -1.74 -9.94
N ALA A 3 -7.50 -1.21 -10.96
CA ALA A 3 -7.80 -1.47 -12.35
C ALA A 3 -7.70 -2.97 -12.70
N ARG A 4 -6.63 -3.62 -12.24
CA ARG A 4 -6.43 -5.07 -12.38
C ARG A 4 -7.60 -5.85 -11.78
N GLU A 5 -7.96 -5.56 -10.54
CA GLU A 5 -9.04 -6.27 -9.85
C GLU A 5 -10.41 -6.07 -10.52
N ILE A 6 -10.67 -4.87 -11.03
CA ILE A 6 -11.90 -4.58 -11.80
C ILE A 6 -11.95 -5.43 -13.07
N LEU A 7 -10.87 -5.47 -13.83
CA LEU A 7 -10.81 -6.21 -15.09
C LEU A 7 -10.90 -7.73 -14.87
N LEU A 8 -10.25 -8.26 -13.83
CA LEU A 8 -10.39 -9.69 -13.50
C LEU A 8 -11.84 -10.08 -13.15
N ARG A 9 -12.58 -9.19 -12.46
CA ARG A 9 -13.99 -9.43 -12.12
C ARG A 9 -14.95 -9.11 -13.26
N ARG A 10 -14.55 -8.27 -14.20
CA ARG A 10 -15.36 -7.77 -15.30
C ARG A 10 -14.56 -7.73 -16.59
N PRO A 11 -14.22 -8.88 -17.20
CA PRO A 11 -13.31 -8.95 -18.35
C PRO A 11 -13.79 -8.23 -19.62
N ARG A 12 -15.10 -7.96 -19.71
CA ARG A 12 -15.70 -7.25 -20.85
C ARG A 12 -15.75 -5.73 -20.67
N LEU A 13 -15.27 -5.22 -19.52
CA LEU A 13 -15.28 -3.79 -19.25
C LEU A 13 -14.14 -3.12 -20.02
N ARG A 14 -14.47 -2.07 -20.77
CA ARG A 14 -13.45 -1.15 -21.30
C ARG A 14 -12.96 -0.26 -20.18
N LEU A 15 -11.68 -0.33 -19.88
CA LEU A 15 -11.05 0.39 -18.78
C LEU A 15 -9.74 1.04 -19.23
N ALA A 16 -9.58 2.32 -18.90
CA ALA A 16 -8.31 3.02 -19.03
C ALA A 16 -7.85 3.57 -17.68
N VAL A 17 -6.57 3.52 -17.43
CA VAL A 17 -5.87 4.19 -16.33
C VAL A 17 -5.24 5.45 -16.90
N ILE A 18 -5.55 6.60 -16.32
CA ILE A 18 -4.94 7.90 -16.68
C ILE A 18 -3.86 8.19 -15.64
N GLU A 19 -2.63 8.34 -16.07
CA GLU A 19 -1.46 8.62 -15.24
C GLU A 19 -0.74 9.87 -15.77
N LYS A 20 -0.43 10.81 -14.88
CA LYS A 20 0.22 12.07 -15.25
C LYS A 20 1.71 11.91 -15.57
N GLU A 21 2.35 10.90 -14.98
CA GLU A 21 3.77 10.63 -15.17
C GLU A 21 4.01 9.74 -16.40
N ALA A 22 5.27 9.65 -16.83
CA ALA A 22 5.67 8.83 -17.97
C ALA A 22 5.71 7.32 -17.65
N ARG A 23 5.62 6.95 -16.38
CA ARG A 23 5.66 5.57 -15.90
C ARG A 23 4.91 5.39 -14.59
N VAL A 24 4.62 4.14 -14.22
CA VAL A 24 4.07 3.79 -12.90
C VAL A 24 5.09 4.00 -11.77
N ALA A 25 4.61 4.07 -10.54
CA ALA A 25 5.42 4.09 -9.31
C ALA A 25 6.37 5.30 -9.15
N THR A 26 6.15 6.39 -9.86
CA THR A 26 6.99 7.60 -9.79
C THR A 26 6.86 8.35 -8.45
N HIS A 27 5.76 8.14 -7.73
CA HIS A 27 5.48 8.78 -6.43
C HIS A 27 5.69 7.81 -5.26
N GLN A 28 4.82 7.85 -4.23
CA GLN A 28 4.95 7.08 -2.98
C GLN A 28 5.14 5.58 -3.19
N THR A 29 4.59 5.01 -4.27
CA THR A 29 4.75 3.58 -4.56
C THR A 29 6.21 3.21 -4.86
N GLY A 30 6.97 4.11 -5.49
CA GLY A 30 8.41 3.93 -5.73
C GLY A 30 9.31 4.53 -4.65
N HIS A 31 8.74 5.27 -3.68
CA HIS A 31 9.47 6.01 -2.64
C HIS A 31 8.84 5.73 -1.27
N ASN A 32 9.07 4.53 -0.74
CA ASN A 32 8.56 4.08 0.55
C ASN A 32 9.56 3.12 1.21
N SER A 33 9.24 2.62 2.40
CA SER A 33 10.11 1.70 3.15
C SER A 33 10.26 0.30 2.55
N GLY A 34 9.50 -0.04 1.52
CA GLY A 34 9.49 -1.39 0.94
C GLY A 34 8.89 -2.47 1.86
N VAL A 35 8.35 -2.11 3.01
CA VAL A 35 7.92 -3.07 4.03
C VAL A 35 6.57 -3.71 3.72
N ILE A 36 6.53 -5.04 3.71
CA ILE A 36 5.30 -5.82 3.77
C ILE A 36 4.89 -5.91 5.25
N HIS A 37 3.97 -5.04 5.67
CA HIS A 37 3.53 -4.97 7.05
C HIS A 37 2.63 -6.16 7.43
N SER A 38 2.87 -6.75 8.61
CA SER A 38 2.08 -7.87 9.15
C SER A 38 0.73 -7.49 9.76
N GLY A 39 0.50 -6.20 10.08
CA GLY A 39 -0.74 -5.72 10.71
C GLY A 39 -0.65 -5.49 12.21
N LEU A 40 0.54 -5.55 12.79
CA LEU A 40 0.81 -5.47 14.24
C LEU A 40 0.23 -4.20 14.89
N TYR A 41 0.38 -3.04 14.25
CA TYR A 41 0.12 -1.73 14.88
C TYR A 41 -1.33 -1.25 14.85
N TYR A 42 -2.17 -1.83 14.03
CA TYR A 42 -3.51 -1.29 13.80
C TYR A 42 -4.51 -1.70 14.89
N ARG A 43 -5.47 -0.81 15.16
CA ARG A 43 -6.56 -1.09 16.10
C ARG A 43 -7.31 -2.35 15.67
N PRO A 44 -7.48 -3.34 16.55
CA PRO A 44 -8.21 -4.56 16.24
C PRO A 44 -9.63 -4.29 15.72
N GLY A 45 -10.07 -5.09 14.74
CA GLY A 45 -11.37 -4.94 14.09
C GLY A 45 -11.47 -3.79 13.09
N SER A 46 -10.48 -2.87 13.04
CA SER A 46 -10.47 -1.78 12.06
C SER A 46 -10.30 -2.29 10.63
N LEU A 47 -10.79 -1.51 9.66
CA LEU A 47 -10.57 -1.81 8.24
C LEU A 47 -9.07 -1.90 7.90
N LYS A 48 -8.25 -1.02 8.50
CA LYS A 48 -6.79 -1.04 8.33
C LYS A 48 -6.16 -2.35 8.79
N ALA A 49 -6.55 -2.87 9.96
CA ALA A 49 -6.04 -4.14 10.48
C ALA A 49 -6.39 -5.29 9.54
N ARG A 50 -7.68 -5.44 9.21
CA ARG A 50 -8.17 -6.50 8.31
C ARG A 50 -7.55 -6.42 6.91
N ALA A 51 -7.49 -5.22 6.34
CA ALA A 51 -6.91 -5.01 5.01
C ALA A 51 -5.40 -5.27 5.00
N CYS A 52 -4.67 -4.92 6.06
CA CYS A 52 -3.23 -5.15 6.14
C CYS A 52 -2.92 -6.64 6.21
N VAL A 53 -3.53 -7.39 7.13
CA VAL A 53 -3.30 -8.84 7.28
C VAL A 53 -3.66 -9.61 6.01
N ALA A 54 -4.87 -9.37 5.48
CA ALA A 54 -5.31 -10.01 4.24
C ALA A 54 -4.49 -9.54 3.02
N GLY A 55 -4.10 -8.27 3.00
CA GLY A 55 -3.29 -7.68 1.94
C GLY A 55 -1.87 -8.24 1.87
N ALA A 56 -1.22 -8.43 3.02
CA ALA A 56 0.11 -9.05 3.09
C ALA A 56 0.11 -10.45 2.48
N ALA A 57 -0.85 -11.31 2.87
CA ALA A 57 -0.96 -12.66 2.33
C ALA A 57 -1.23 -12.68 0.82
N LYS A 58 -2.09 -11.76 0.33
CA LYS A 58 -2.36 -11.62 -1.11
C LYS A 58 -1.15 -11.10 -1.89
N LEU A 59 -0.41 -10.15 -1.32
CA LEU A 59 0.78 -9.59 -1.95
C LEU A 59 1.87 -10.65 -2.10
N ILE A 60 2.15 -11.41 -1.04
CA ILE A 60 3.13 -12.49 -1.07
C ILE A 60 2.77 -13.51 -2.16
N ARG A 61 1.53 -13.99 -2.17
CA ARG A 61 1.05 -14.92 -3.21
C ARG A 61 1.21 -14.31 -4.62
N TYR A 62 0.85 -13.05 -4.78
CA TYR A 62 0.99 -12.35 -6.06
C TYR A 62 2.45 -12.25 -6.50
N CYS A 63 3.36 -11.98 -5.58
CA CYS A 63 4.80 -11.95 -5.86
C CYS A 63 5.29 -13.33 -6.33
N ASP A 64 4.86 -14.41 -5.66
CA ASP A 64 5.18 -15.79 -6.07
C ASP A 64 4.65 -16.08 -7.48
N GLU A 65 3.38 -15.74 -7.75
CA GLU A 65 2.72 -15.99 -9.06
C GLU A 65 3.37 -15.21 -10.20
N ARG A 66 3.90 -14.00 -9.93
CA ARG A 66 4.46 -13.11 -10.95
C ARG A 66 5.99 -13.05 -10.95
N GLY A 67 6.66 -13.83 -10.10
CA GLY A 67 8.12 -13.81 -10.00
C GLY A 67 8.68 -12.48 -9.50
N VAL A 68 7.92 -11.71 -8.70
CA VAL A 68 8.41 -10.48 -8.08
C VAL A 68 9.20 -10.84 -6.83
N PRO A 69 10.52 -10.52 -6.76
CA PRO A 69 11.33 -10.86 -5.60
C PRO A 69 10.85 -10.16 -4.33
N TYR A 70 10.78 -10.90 -3.24
CA TYR A 70 10.52 -10.38 -1.89
C TYR A 70 11.29 -11.22 -0.88
N GLN A 71 11.42 -10.73 0.36
CA GLN A 71 12.05 -11.47 1.46
C GLN A 71 11.23 -11.30 2.74
N LEU A 72 10.97 -12.40 3.45
CA LEU A 72 10.39 -12.37 4.80
C LEU A 72 11.54 -12.33 5.82
N ILE A 73 12.04 -11.13 6.09
CA ILE A 73 13.18 -10.91 6.98
C ILE A 73 12.79 -10.83 8.46
N GLY A 74 11.47 -10.73 8.74
CA GLY A 74 10.97 -10.48 10.08
C GLY A 74 11.15 -9.02 10.52
N LYS A 75 10.72 -8.74 11.75
CA LYS A 75 10.86 -7.44 12.40
C LYS A 75 10.92 -7.57 13.90
N LEU A 76 11.85 -6.87 14.52
CA LEU A 76 11.88 -6.64 15.96
C LEU A 76 11.17 -5.31 16.29
N VAL A 77 10.33 -5.34 17.34
CA VAL A 77 9.85 -4.15 18.03
C VAL A 77 10.37 -4.24 19.45
N VAL A 78 11.25 -3.34 19.83
CA VAL A 78 12.06 -3.44 21.03
C VAL A 78 11.61 -2.42 22.07
N ALA A 79 11.46 -2.88 23.33
CA ALA A 79 11.43 -2.04 24.51
C ALA A 79 12.87 -1.88 25.01
N THR A 80 13.36 -0.65 25.06
CA THR A 80 14.73 -0.34 25.46
C THR A 80 14.86 -0.13 26.97
N SER A 81 13.72 0.14 27.64
CA SER A 81 13.63 0.29 29.11
C SER A 81 12.46 -0.50 29.69
N PRO A 82 12.48 -0.79 31.00
CA PRO A 82 11.36 -1.45 31.68
C PRO A 82 10.03 -0.71 31.55
N ASP A 83 10.05 0.62 31.50
CA ASP A 83 8.85 1.46 31.40
C ASP A 83 8.12 1.29 30.04
N GLU A 84 8.81 0.85 29.01
CA GLU A 84 8.23 0.59 27.69
C GLU A 84 7.58 -0.81 27.59
N VAL A 85 7.89 -1.72 28.52
CA VAL A 85 7.40 -3.11 28.46
C VAL A 85 5.88 -3.20 28.49
N PRO A 86 5.13 -2.47 29.34
CA PRO A 86 3.67 -2.53 29.33
C PRO A 86 3.08 -2.20 27.94
N ARG A 87 3.59 -1.14 27.30
CA ARG A 87 3.15 -0.72 25.96
C ARG A 87 3.52 -1.78 24.89
N LEU A 88 4.66 -2.43 25.03
CA LEU A 88 5.07 -3.53 24.15
C LEU A 88 4.09 -4.71 24.26
N LEU A 89 3.71 -5.09 25.49
CA LEU A 89 2.75 -6.18 25.72
C LEU A 89 1.36 -5.87 25.17
N GLU A 90 0.87 -4.64 25.34
CA GLU A 90 -0.37 -4.20 24.69
C GLU A 90 -0.30 -4.32 23.16
N LEU A 91 0.85 -3.99 22.58
CA LEU A 91 1.06 -4.12 21.14
C LEU A 91 1.08 -5.59 20.71
N TYR A 92 1.69 -6.47 21.49
CA TYR A 92 1.71 -7.90 21.26
C TYR A 92 0.28 -8.48 21.24
N GLU A 93 -0.53 -8.18 22.27
CA GLU A 93 -1.95 -8.59 22.32
C GLU A 93 -2.74 -8.04 21.12
N ARG A 94 -2.46 -6.80 20.74
CA ARG A 94 -3.09 -6.17 19.56
C ARG A 94 -2.77 -6.94 18.29
N GLY A 95 -1.52 -7.34 18.11
CA GLY A 95 -1.08 -8.17 16.99
C GLY A 95 -1.78 -9.52 16.96
N GLN A 96 -1.91 -10.18 18.11
CA GLN A 96 -2.64 -11.45 18.24
C GLN A 96 -4.13 -11.28 17.86
N LYS A 97 -4.80 -10.25 18.39
CA LYS A 97 -6.20 -9.90 18.07
C LYS A 97 -6.40 -9.59 16.58
N ASN A 98 -5.37 -9.08 15.90
CA ASN A 98 -5.37 -8.84 14.46
C ASN A 98 -5.12 -10.11 13.62
N GLY A 99 -4.77 -11.23 14.25
CA GLY A 99 -4.45 -12.48 13.56
C GLY A 99 -3.06 -12.53 12.94
N VAL A 100 -2.12 -11.70 13.43
CA VAL A 100 -0.73 -11.75 12.99
C VAL A 100 -0.09 -13.06 13.44
N GLN A 101 0.37 -13.86 12.48
CA GLN A 101 0.89 -15.21 12.73
C GLN A 101 2.33 -15.20 13.25
N GLY A 102 2.64 -16.09 14.19
CA GLY A 102 4.01 -16.37 14.62
C GLY A 102 4.65 -15.27 15.46
N LEU A 103 3.87 -14.40 16.11
CA LEU A 103 4.42 -13.40 17.03
C LEU A 103 5.05 -14.08 18.25
N GLU A 104 6.26 -13.67 18.60
CA GLU A 104 6.99 -14.16 19.77
C GLU A 104 7.39 -12.96 20.65
N LEU A 105 7.39 -13.19 21.99
CA LEU A 105 7.99 -12.27 22.96
C LEU A 105 9.40 -12.75 23.29
N LEU A 106 10.39 -11.90 23.08
CA LEU A 106 11.80 -12.20 23.26
C LEU A 106 12.35 -11.56 24.53
N THR A 107 13.28 -12.29 25.21
CA THR A 107 14.13 -11.77 26.27
C THR A 107 15.30 -10.96 25.71
N ALA A 108 16.06 -10.28 26.57
CA ALA A 108 17.26 -9.54 26.17
C ALA A 108 18.33 -10.44 25.50
N GLU A 109 18.48 -11.69 25.98
CA GLU A 109 19.39 -12.67 25.37
C GLU A 109 18.94 -13.05 23.97
N GLN A 110 17.66 -13.38 23.79
CA GLN A 110 17.08 -13.77 22.51
C GLN A 110 17.08 -12.63 21.49
N ILE A 111 17.00 -11.36 21.94
CA ILE A 111 17.19 -10.20 21.06
C ILE A 111 18.60 -10.20 20.50
N ARG A 112 19.63 -10.34 21.35
CA ARG A 112 21.04 -10.34 20.94
C ARG A 112 21.40 -11.52 20.02
N GLU A 113 20.80 -12.67 20.24
CA GLU A 113 20.97 -13.85 19.36
C GLU A 113 20.44 -13.58 17.93
N ARG A 114 19.32 -12.85 17.81
CA ARG A 114 18.70 -12.55 16.50
C ARG A 114 19.33 -11.34 15.81
N GLU A 115 19.67 -10.32 16.58
CA GLU A 115 20.21 -9.06 16.08
C GLU A 115 21.26 -8.53 17.08
N PRO A 116 22.54 -8.90 16.89
CA PRO A 116 23.62 -8.58 17.83
C PRO A 116 23.82 -7.08 18.09
N ASN A 117 23.44 -6.24 17.14
CA ASN A 117 23.58 -4.79 17.24
C ASN A 117 22.42 -4.10 17.94
N VAL A 118 21.39 -4.86 18.37
CA VAL A 118 20.22 -4.30 19.05
C VAL A 118 20.27 -4.60 20.55
N THR A 119 20.09 -3.57 21.36
CA THR A 119 19.97 -3.68 22.81
C THR A 119 18.54 -3.35 23.26
N GLY A 120 17.99 -4.18 24.14
CA GLY A 120 16.66 -4.01 24.70
C GLY A 120 16.37 -4.96 25.84
N VAL A 121 15.34 -4.67 26.63
CA VAL A 121 14.92 -5.51 27.78
C VAL A 121 13.87 -6.55 27.37
N ARG A 122 13.05 -6.23 26.38
CA ARG A 122 12.03 -7.12 25.78
C ARG A 122 11.81 -6.74 24.32
N ALA A 123 11.36 -7.70 23.51
CA ALA A 123 10.95 -7.39 22.14
C ALA A 123 9.77 -8.25 21.69
N ILE A 124 9.08 -7.78 20.65
CA ILE A 124 8.19 -8.59 19.81
C ILE A 124 8.96 -8.96 18.54
N TRP A 125 9.03 -10.23 18.23
CA TRP A 125 9.43 -10.73 16.94
C TRP A 125 8.20 -10.96 16.05
N SER A 126 8.19 -10.40 14.84
CA SER A 126 7.13 -10.56 13.86
C SER A 126 7.70 -11.19 12.57
N PRO A 127 7.71 -12.52 12.44
CA PRO A 127 8.36 -13.21 11.32
C PRO A 127 7.70 -12.98 9.96
N ARG A 128 6.45 -12.58 9.95
CA ARG A 128 5.68 -12.35 8.72
C ARG A 128 5.82 -10.92 8.15
N THR A 129 6.74 -10.14 8.69
CA THR A 129 7.13 -8.85 8.11
C THR A 129 8.21 -9.09 7.06
N GLY A 130 8.07 -8.47 5.90
CA GLY A 130 9.00 -8.65 4.80
C GLY A 130 9.34 -7.35 4.10
N ILE A 131 10.15 -7.47 3.06
CA ILE A 131 10.50 -6.37 2.15
C ILE A 131 10.22 -6.77 0.71
N VAL A 132 9.81 -5.79 -0.09
CA VAL A 132 9.55 -5.94 -1.53
C VAL A 132 9.81 -4.61 -2.23
N ASP A 133 10.25 -4.66 -3.47
CA ASP A 133 10.25 -3.48 -4.34
C ASP A 133 8.83 -3.22 -4.87
N PHE A 134 8.13 -2.25 -4.28
CA PHE A 134 6.79 -1.87 -4.72
C PHE A 134 6.74 -1.27 -6.12
N ALA A 135 7.85 -0.76 -6.67
CA ALA A 135 7.89 -0.33 -8.06
C ALA A 135 7.72 -1.55 -8.99
N ARG A 136 8.41 -2.65 -8.73
CA ARG A 136 8.25 -3.90 -9.48
C ARG A 136 6.84 -4.49 -9.34
N VAL A 137 6.25 -4.42 -8.15
CA VAL A 137 4.84 -4.83 -7.94
C VAL A 137 3.89 -3.98 -8.79
N ALA A 138 4.12 -2.67 -8.87
CA ALA A 138 3.29 -1.77 -9.69
C ALA A 138 3.47 -2.01 -11.19
N GLU A 139 4.68 -2.31 -11.64
CA GLU A 139 4.98 -2.71 -13.01
C GLU A 139 4.24 -4.01 -13.38
N ALA A 140 4.33 -5.03 -12.53
CA ALA A 140 3.60 -6.28 -12.74
C ALA A 140 2.07 -6.06 -12.77
N PHE A 141 1.51 -5.20 -11.91
CA PHE A 141 0.09 -4.83 -11.99
C PHE A 141 -0.26 -4.10 -13.30
N ALA A 142 0.65 -3.26 -13.82
CA ALA A 142 0.45 -2.56 -15.08
C ALA A 142 0.47 -3.54 -16.26
N GLU A 143 1.37 -4.52 -16.25
CA GLU A 143 1.39 -5.60 -17.22
C GLU A 143 0.10 -6.42 -17.19
N ASP A 144 -0.36 -6.82 -16.00
CA ASP A 144 -1.63 -7.55 -15.86
C ASP A 144 -2.81 -6.78 -16.45
N VAL A 145 -2.87 -5.45 -16.21
CA VAL A 145 -3.92 -4.60 -16.78
C VAL A 145 -3.90 -4.64 -18.30
N ARG A 146 -2.72 -4.56 -18.93
CA ARG A 146 -2.57 -4.62 -20.39
C ARG A 146 -2.92 -6.00 -20.95
N LEU A 147 -2.47 -7.07 -20.28
CA LEU A 147 -2.72 -8.45 -20.71
C LEU A 147 -4.21 -8.79 -20.75
N VAL A 148 -5.02 -8.18 -19.89
CA VAL A 148 -6.49 -8.39 -19.89
C VAL A 148 -7.25 -7.28 -20.65
N GLY A 149 -6.56 -6.53 -21.52
CA GLY A 149 -7.17 -5.57 -22.45
C GLY A 149 -7.47 -4.19 -21.86
N GLY A 150 -6.89 -3.86 -20.70
CA GLY A 150 -6.94 -2.50 -20.17
C GLY A 150 -5.87 -1.60 -20.77
N GLU A 151 -6.14 -0.31 -20.83
CA GLU A 151 -5.21 0.70 -21.33
C GLU A 151 -4.57 1.48 -20.17
N ILE A 152 -3.31 1.91 -20.35
CA ILE A 152 -2.65 2.86 -19.44
C ILE A 152 -2.14 4.02 -20.27
N LEU A 153 -2.71 5.19 -20.00
CA LEU A 153 -2.45 6.42 -20.70
C LEU A 153 -1.52 7.28 -19.84
N PHE A 154 -0.25 7.26 -20.15
CA PHE A 154 0.78 8.03 -19.47
C PHE A 154 0.83 9.49 -19.97
N GLU A 155 1.49 10.36 -19.20
CA GLU A 155 1.67 11.78 -19.49
C GLU A 155 0.33 12.51 -19.72
N ARG A 156 -0.70 12.10 -18.95
CA ARG A 156 -2.06 12.65 -19.03
C ARG A 156 -2.47 13.20 -17.66
N THR A 157 -2.17 14.47 -17.43
CA THR A 157 -2.64 15.16 -16.21
C THR A 157 -4.11 15.49 -16.37
N VAL A 158 -4.94 15.08 -15.42
CA VAL A 158 -6.37 15.46 -15.38
C VAL A 158 -6.49 16.92 -14.98
N LEU A 159 -7.17 17.70 -15.81
CA LEU A 159 -7.35 19.15 -15.64
C LEU A 159 -8.76 19.49 -15.14
N ALA A 160 -9.78 18.79 -15.63
CA ALA A 160 -11.18 19.03 -15.24
C ALA A 160 -12.04 17.77 -15.38
N PHE A 161 -13.16 17.77 -14.65
CA PHE A 161 -14.27 16.86 -14.86
C PHE A 161 -15.54 17.62 -15.27
N GLN A 162 -16.27 17.07 -16.22
CA GLN A 162 -17.52 17.63 -16.72
C GLN A 162 -18.60 16.55 -16.73
N ARG A 163 -19.79 16.85 -16.18
CA ARG A 163 -20.94 15.94 -16.31
C ARG A 163 -21.72 16.29 -17.57
N ARG A 164 -21.84 15.36 -18.50
CA ARG A 164 -22.60 15.51 -19.76
C ARG A 164 -23.41 14.24 -20.05
N ASN A 165 -24.71 14.38 -20.21
CA ASN A 165 -25.59 13.30 -20.68
C ASN A 165 -25.41 11.96 -19.94
N GLY A 166 -25.30 11.99 -18.60
CA GLY A 166 -25.10 10.79 -17.78
C GLY A 166 -23.69 10.18 -17.85
N ARG A 167 -22.74 10.86 -18.51
CA ARG A 167 -21.33 10.50 -18.59
C ARG A 167 -20.46 11.53 -17.87
N ILE A 168 -19.23 11.15 -17.63
CA ILE A 168 -18.20 12.01 -17.06
C ILE A 168 -17.15 12.25 -18.15
N GLY A 169 -17.06 13.50 -18.59
CA GLY A 169 -15.98 14.00 -19.42
C GLY A 169 -14.76 14.28 -18.57
N ILE A 170 -13.60 13.88 -19.05
CA ILE A 170 -12.31 14.00 -18.37
C ILE A 170 -11.38 14.76 -19.32
N GLU A 171 -11.12 16.00 -18.98
CA GLU A 171 -10.15 16.84 -19.71
C GLU A 171 -8.75 16.56 -19.17
N THR A 172 -7.79 16.33 -20.07
CA THR A 172 -6.39 16.05 -19.72
C THR A 172 -5.44 16.84 -20.61
N THR A 173 -4.18 16.90 -20.24
CA THR A 173 -3.11 17.50 -21.07
C THR A 173 -2.93 16.82 -22.42
N GLY A 174 -3.43 15.62 -22.60
CA GLY A 174 -3.27 14.84 -23.84
C GLY A 174 -4.58 14.50 -24.54
N GLY A 175 -5.67 15.21 -24.24
CA GLY A 175 -6.96 15.04 -24.90
C GLY A 175 -8.13 14.89 -23.93
N PHE A 176 -9.29 14.64 -24.51
CA PHE A 176 -10.56 14.50 -23.81
C PHE A 176 -11.05 13.06 -23.86
N TYR A 177 -11.52 12.54 -22.72
CA TYR A 177 -12.04 11.19 -22.57
C TYR A 177 -13.44 11.22 -21.98
N GLU A 178 -14.25 10.22 -22.27
CA GLU A 178 -15.56 10.04 -21.65
C GLU A 178 -15.69 8.66 -20.99
N ALA A 179 -16.23 8.65 -19.77
CA ALA A 179 -16.50 7.43 -19.03
C ALA A 179 -17.88 7.45 -18.36
N ARG A 180 -18.43 6.26 -18.10
CA ARG A 180 -19.63 6.12 -17.25
C ARG A 180 -19.29 6.24 -15.77
N PHE A 181 -18.11 5.78 -15.39
CA PHE A 181 -17.60 5.79 -14.01
C PHE A 181 -16.13 6.21 -14.00
N VAL A 182 -15.75 6.96 -12.99
CA VAL A 182 -14.36 7.32 -12.70
C VAL A 182 -14.04 6.90 -11.28
N VAL A 183 -12.93 6.20 -11.10
CA VAL A 183 -12.39 5.83 -9.78
C VAL A 183 -11.10 6.60 -9.58
N VAL A 184 -11.09 7.50 -8.60
CA VAL A 184 -9.91 8.30 -8.27
C VAL A 184 -9.01 7.50 -7.32
N CYS A 185 -7.81 7.15 -7.80
CA CYS A 185 -6.76 6.48 -7.04
C CYS A 185 -5.46 7.31 -7.03
N ALA A 186 -5.58 8.63 -6.89
CA ALA A 186 -4.51 9.59 -7.16
C ALA A 186 -3.55 9.82 -5.98
N GLY A 187 -3.58 8.96 -4.95
CA GLY A 187 -2.65 9.03 -3.82
C GLY A 187 -2.61 10.43 -3.20
N LEU A 188 -1.43 11.05 -3.18
CA LEU A 188 -1.20 12.40 -2.63
C LEU A 188 -2.05 13.50 -3.29
N HIS A 189 -2.52 13.28 -4.52
CA HIS A 189 -3.34 14.24 -5.25
C HIS A 189 -4.85 13.96 -5.18
N SER A 190 -5.30 13.01 -4.37
CA SER A 190 -6.71 12.61 -4.30
C SER A 190 -7.64 13.74 -3.86
N ASP A 191 -7.21 14.59 -2.93
CA ASP A 191 -7.98 15.77 -2.48
C ASP A 191 -8.12 16.83 -3.58
N ARG A 192 -7.07 16.99 -4.42
CA ARG A 192 -7.12 17.91 -5.58
C ARG A 192 -8.12 17.44 -6.61
N LEU A 193 -8.12 16.14 -6.94
CA LEU A 193 -9.09 15.58 -7.88
C LEU A 193 -10.51 15.57 -7.30
N ALA A 194 -10.67 15.41 -5.99
CA ALA A 194 -11.97 15.57 -5.33
C ALA A 194 -12.52 17.01 -5.54
N ARG A 195 -11.70 18.05 -5.39
CA ARG A 195 -12.10 19.44 -5.70
C ARG A 195 -12.48 19.60 -7.16
N LEU A 196 -11.68 19.09 -8.10
CA LEU A 196 -11.97 19.16 -9.54
C LEU A 196 -13.29 18.48 -9.90
N SER A 197 -13.70 17.45 -9.16
CA SER A 197 -14.99 16.77 -9.36
C SER A 197 -16.18 17.48 -8.71
N GLY A 198 -15.97 18.64 -8.06
CA GLY A 198 -16.99 19.36 -7.31
C GLY A 198 -17.24 18.84 -5.91
N GLY A 199 -16.41 17.91 -5.42
CA GLY A 199 -16.48 17.37 -4.07
C GLY A 199 -15.76 18.25 -3.05
N ARG A 200 -16.02 18.01 -1.76
CA ARG A 200 -15.27 18.61 -0.65
C ARG A 200 -14.06 17.71 -0.33
N PRO A 201 -12.84 18.27 -0.30
CA PRO A 201 -11.65 17.52 0.09
C PRO A 201 -11.52 17.47 1.62
N ASP A 202 -12.33 16.69 2.27
CA ASP A 202 -12.30 16.49 3.71
C ASP A 202 -12.26 14.98 4.00
N PRO A 203 -11.21 14.50 4.65
CA PRO A 203 -10.03 15.23 5.13
C PRO A 203 -9.06 15.66 4.00
N ALA A 204 -8.33 16.75 4.23
CA ALA A 204 -7.24 17.17 3.36
C ALA A 204 -6.02 16.23 3.53
N ILE A 205 -5.25 16.05 2.45
CA ILE A 205 -4.03 15.26 2.49
C ILE A 205 -2.85 16.15 2.88
N VAL A 206 -2.18 15.81 3.98
CA VAL A 206 -0.98 16.50 4.45
C VAL A 206 0.21 15.55 4.26
N PRO A 207 1.18 15.90 3.39
CA PRO A 207 2.36 15.07 3.17
C PRO A 207 3.34 15.20 4.34
N PHE A 208 3.94 14.07 4.73
CA PHE A 208 5.08 14.01 5.65
C PHE A 208 6.24 13.33 4.94
N ARG A 209 7.45 13.86 5.13
CA ARG A 209 8.68 13.22 4.67
C ARG A 209 9.20 12.28 5.75
N GLY A 210 9.56 11.06 5.37
CA GLY A 210 10.34 10.13 6.18
C GLY A 210 11.76 10.06 5.64
N ASP A 211 12.75 10.20 6.51
CA ASP A 211 14.16 10.01 6.15
C ASP A 211 14.62 8.64 6.66
N TYR A 212 15.41 7.93 5.84
CA TYR A 212 15.95 6.62 6.14
C TYR A 212 17.46 6.69 6.11
N TYR A 213 18.11 6.01 7.05
CA TYR A 213 19.56 5.79 7.05
C TYR A 213 19.84 4.44 6.36
N ILE A 214 20.93 4.43 5.58
CA ILE A 214 21.41 3.25 4.87
C ILE A 214 22.69 2.76 5.57
#